data_7c7c608381cd20955281b58f78baf801
#
_entry.id   7c7c608381cd20955281b58f78baf801
#
_cell.length_a   1.000
_cell.length_b   1.000
_cell.length_c   1.000
_cell.angle_alpha   90.00
_cell.angle_beta   90.00
_cell.angle_gamma   90.00
#
_symmetry.space_group_name_H-M   'P 1'
#
loop_
_entity.id
_entity.type
_entity.pdbx_description
1 polymer ?
#
loop_
_entity_poly.entity_id
_entity_poly.type
_entity_poly.pdbx_seq_one_letter_code
_entity_poly.pdbx_strand_id
1 'polypeptide(L)'
;MTSTELDRVELQKRTLRVLVVGQVVAAAALSAAVTVGAFVIQDILGQDTPWGGVSSATFTMGSAFMSQILARKMSRKGRRVGLQYGYSLAIVGGLLAGFAVNRSSLLLFIIGLFFYGSGQASNLLSRYAAMDLAAPDQRSQAMS
;
A
#
# COMPACT_ATOMS: atom_id res chain seq x y z
N MET A 1 19.55 -8.06 -33.08
CA MET A 1 18.93 -8.29 -31.77
C MET A 1 18.98 -9.80 -31.52
N THR A 2 19.67 -10.20 -30.48
CA THR A 2 19.76 -11.61 -30.09
C THR A 2 18.46 -12.04 -29.42
N SER A 3 18.09 -13.33 -29.51
CA SER A 3 16.88 -13.89 -28.88
C SER A 3 16.79 -13.54 -27.38
N THR A 4 17.91 -13.45 -26.73
CA THR A 4 18.05 -13.07 -25.31
C THR A 4 17.67 -11.61 -25.01
N GLU A 5 17.83 -10.71 -25.96
CA GLU A 5 17.41 -9.30 -25.80
C GLU A 5 15.91 -9.13 -26.00
N LEU A 6 15.32 -9.88 -26.93
CA LEU A 6 13.87 -9.89 -27.16
C LEU A 6 13.14 -10.45 -25.93
N ASP A 7 13.64 -11.54 -25.34
CA ASP A 7 13.09 -12.12 -24.11
C ASP A 7 13.15 -11.16 -22.91
N ARG A 8 14.24 -10.39 -22.79
CA ARG A 8 14.37 -9.37 -21.72
C ARG A 8 13.36 -8.23 -21.89
N VAL A 9 13.18 -7.74 -23.12
CA VAL A 9 12.22 -6.65 -23.41
C VAL A 9 10.78 -7.11 -23.15
N GLU A 10 10.45 -8.35 -23.48
CA GLU A 10 9.11 -8.90 -23.29
C GLU A 10 8.81 -9.15 -21.80
N LEU A 11 9.79 -9.67 -21.04
CA LEU A 11 9.73 -9.79 -19.59
C LEU A 11 9.55 -8.41 -18.91
N GLN A 12 10.29 -7.41 -19.38
CA GLN A 12 10.20 -6.06 -18.85
C GLN A 12 8.81 -5.44 -19.11
N LYS A 13 8.28 -5.57 -20.32
CA LYS A 13 6.93 -5.09 -20.65
C LYS A 13 5.85 -5.79 -19.83
N ARG A 14 5.97 -7.09 -19.62
CA ARG A 14 5.05 -7.86 -18.79
C ARG A 14 5.10 -7.43 -17.33
N THR A 15 6.29 -7.25 -16.79
CA THR A 15 6.50 -6.78 -15.42
C THR A 15 5.94 -5.38 -15.22
N LEU A 16 6.19 -4.46 -16.15
CA LEU A 16 5.63 -3.10 -16.11
C LEU A 16 4.10 -3.10 -16.13
N ARG A 17 3.46 -3.89 -17.00
CA ARG A 17 1.99 -4.00 -17.02
C ARG A 17 1.43 -4.48 -15.69
N VAL A 18 2.01 -5.53 -15.12
CA VAL A 18 1.57 -6.07 -13.82
C VAL A 18 1.75 -5.03 -12.71
N LEU A 19 2.85 -4.29 -12.72
CA LEU A 19 3.09 -3.22 -11.75
C LEU A 19 2.08 -2.07 -11.91
N VAL A 20 1.81 -1.62 -13.13
CA VAL A 20 0.85 -0.53 -13.40
C VAL A 20 -0.57 -0.95 -13.00
N VAL A 21 -1.02 -2.13 -13.40
CA VAL A 21 -2.34 -2.64 -13.01
C VAL A 21 -2.44 -2.79 -11.49
N GLY A 22 -1.43 -3.37 -10.87
CA GLY A 22 -1.35 -3.49 -9.41
C GLY A 22 -1.41 -2.13 -8.71
N GLN A 23 -0.75 -1.12 -9.29
CA GLN A 23 -0.74 0.25 -8.78
C GLN A 23 -2.12 0.90 -8.85
N VAL A 24 -2.82 0.78 -9.98
CA VAL A 24 -4.17 1.35 -10.16
C VAL A 24 -5.15 0.70 -9.18
N VAL A 25 -5.14 -0.63 -9.08
CA VAL A 25 -6.01 -1.37 -8.16
C VAL A 25 -5.71 -1.00 -6.71
N ALA A 26 -4.43 -0.93 -6.33
CA ALA A 26 -4.03 -0.53 -4.99
C ALA A 26 -4.45 0.91 -4.66
N ALA A 27 -4.25 1.86 -5.58
CA ALA A 27 -4.65 3.25 -5.39
C ALA A 27 -6.17 3.38 -5.22
N ALA A 28 -6.95 2.69 -6.03
CA ALA A 28 -8.42 2.68 -5.93
C ALA A 28 -8.88 2.08 -4.58
N ALA A 29 -8.32 0.94 -4.17
CA ALA A 29 -8.65 0.30 -2.91
C ALA A 29 -8.30 1.18 -1.69
N LEU A 30 -7.14 1.86 -1.74
CA LEU A 30 -6.69 2.74 -0.67
C LEU A 30 -7.56 4.00 -0.57
N SER A 31 -7.94 4.61 -1.71
CA SER A 31 -8.84 5.76 -1.75
C SER A 31 -10.22 5.40 -1.22
N ALA A 32 -10.76 4.25 -1.63
CA ALA A 32 -12.04 3.75 -1.12
C ALA A 32 -12.01 3.53 0.40
N ALA A 33 -10.94 2.94 0.92
CA ALA A 33 -10.80 2.68 2.35
C ALA A 33 -10.76 3.96 3.19
N VAL A 34 -10.10 5.02 2.72
CA VAL A 34 -10.06 6.33 3.40
C VAL A 34 -11.43 6.98 3.40
N THR A 35 -12.14 6.96 2.26
CA THR A 35 -13.47 7.55 2.12
C THR A 35 -14.49 6.81 2.98
N VAL A 36 -14.56 5.48 2.86
CA VAL A 36 -15.45 4.64 3.67
C VAL A 36 -15.10 4.74 5.15
N GLY A 37 -13.82 4.85 5.48
CA GLY A 37 -13.35 5.00 6.86
C GLY A 37 -13.89 6.23 7.56
N ALA A 38 -14.07 7.33 6.86
CA ALA A 38 -14.68 8.53 7.41
C ALA A 38 -16.17 8.30 7.77
N PHE A 39 -16.93 7.64 6.87
CA PHE A 39 -18.35 7.29 7.14
C PHE A 39 -18.49 6.29 8.28
N VAL A 40 -17.62 5.29 8.35
CA VAL A 40 -17.63 4.29 9.44
C VAL A 40 -17.40 4.95 10.79
N ILE A 41 -16.49 5.91 10.89
CA ILE A 41 -16.25 6.64 12.15
C ILE A 41 -17.49 7.46 12.54
N GLN A 42 -18.15 8.12 11.59
CA GLN A 42 -19.36 8.87 11.82
C GLN A 42 -20.51 7.95 12.28
N ASP A 43 -20.67 6.79 11.66
CA ASP A 43 -21.69 5.80 12.01
C ASP A 43 -21.48 5.23 13.42
N ILE A 44 -20.23 4.90 13.78
CA ILE A 44 -19.89 4.39 15.12
C ILE A 44 -20.09 5.44 16.21
N LEU A 45 -19.79 6.71 15.93
CA LEU A 45 -19.93 7.80 16.90
C LEU A 45 -21.35 8.39 16.95
N GLY A 46 -22.20 8.08 15.97
CA GLY A 46 -23.61 8.49 15.94
C GLY A 46 -23.85 9.98 15.73
N GLN A 47 -22.87 10.74 15.18
CA GLN A 47 -22.98 12.18 14.98
C GLN A 47 -22.16 12.65 13.76
N ASP A 48 -22.57 13.77 13.16
CA ASP A 48 -21.77 14.56 12.21
C ASP A 48 -20.57 15.21 12.94
N THR A 49 -19.59 14.40 13.27
CA THR A 49 -18.42 14.84 14.02
C THR A 49 -17.27 15.20 13.07
N PRO A 50 -16.41 16.18 13.44
CA PRO A 50 -15.20 16.51 12.68
C PRO A 50 -14.14 15.39 12.65
N TRP A 51 -14.47 14.22 13.21
CA TRP A 51 -13.57 13.07 13.34
C TRP A 51 -13.36 12.29 12.04
N GLY A 52 -14.05 12.65 10.95
CA GLY A 52 -13.81 12.03 9.63
C GLY A 52 -12.35 12.06 9.17
N GLY A 53 -11.61 13.09 9.56
CA GLY A 53 -10.17 13.21 9.28
C GLY A 53 -9.28 12.23 10.06
N VAL A 54 -9.77 11.65 11.15
CA VAL A 54 -8.99 10.69 11.97
C VAL A 54 -8.69 9.42 11.17
N SER A 55 -9.58 8.98 10.29
CA SER A 55 -9.34 7.81 9.43
C SER A 55 -8.14 8.03 8.50
N SER A 56 -8.10 9.16 7.82
CA SER A 56 -6.99 9.51 6.91
C SER A 56 -5.69 9.78 7.67
N ALA A 57 -5.76 10.44 8.82
CA ALA A 57 -4.60 10.68 9.67
C ALA A 57 -4.00 9.36 10.18
N THR A 58 -4.82 8.45 10.71
CA THR A 58 -4.38 7.14 11.20
C THR A 58 -3.75 6.30 10.10
N PHE A 59 -4.38 6.26 8.93
CA PHE A 59 -3.87 5.56 7.76
C PHE A 59 -2.50 6.13 7.32
N THR A 60 -2.37 7.46 7.25
CA THR A 60 -1.12 8.13 6.87
C THR A 60 -0.02 7.90 7.88
N MET A 61 -0.32 8.00 9.19
CA MET A 61 0.63 7.69 10.26
C MET A 61 1.08 6.22 10.19
N GLY A 62 0.15 5.29 9.98
CA GLY A 62 0.45 3.88 9.78
C GLY A 62 1.38 3.65 8.60
N SER A 63 1.10 4.29 7.46
CA SER A 63 1.93 4.23 6.26
C SER A 63 3.34 4.79 6.51
N ALA A 64 3.46 5.95 7.15
CA ALA A 64 4.74 6.57 7.46
C ALA A 64 5.58 5.70 8.42
N PHE A 65 4.97 5.19 9.48
CA PHE A 65 5.65 4.34 10.45
C PHE A 65 6.08 2.99 9.84
N MET A 66 5.17 2.36 9.08
CA MET A 66 5.47 1.08 8.44
C MET A 66 6.51 1.19 7.34
N SER A 67 6.61 2.32 6.63
CA SER A 67 7.63 2.54 5.62
C SER A 67 9.05 2.43 6.20
N GLN A 68 9.28 2.94 7.40
CA GLN A 68 10.56 2.84 8.12
C GLN A 68 10.91 1.38 8.45
N ILE A 69 9.93 0.64 8.98
CA ILE A 69 10.12 -0.78 9.36
C ILE A 69 10.38 -1.62 8.12
N LEU A 70 9.59 -1.41 7.07
CA LEU A 70 9.71 -2.12 5.79
C LEU A 70 11.05 -1.82 5.11
N ALA A 71 11.48 -0.56 5.07
CA ALA A 71 12.77 -0.18 4.50
C ALA A 71 13.93 -0.89 5.23
N ARG A 72 13.91 -0.93 6.57
CA ARG A 72 14.91 -1.67 7.36
C ARG A 72 14.87 -3.18 7.11
N LYS A 73 13.67 -3.75 6.96
CA LYS A 73 13.53 -5.17 6.62
C LYS A 73 14.04 -5.49 5.22
N MET A 74 13.74 -4.61 4.26
CA MET A 74 14.19 -4.75 2.88
C MET A 74 15.72 -4.67 2.75
N SER A 75 16.38 -3.80 3.53
CA SER A 75 17.85 -3.69 3.55
C SER A 75 18.53 -4.93 4.13
N ARG A 76 17.88 -5.63 5.09
CA ARG A 76 18.46 -6.80 5.77
C ARG A 76 18.11 -8.14 5.11
N LYS A 77 16.87 -8.32 4.66
CA LYS A 77 16.34 -9.61 4.17
C LYS A 77 15.96 -9.59 2.68
N GLY A 78 16.23 -8.50 1.99
CA GLY A 78 15.90 -8.34 0.58
C GLY A 78 14.50 -7.77 0.36
N ARG A 79 14.30 -7.16 -0.83
CA ARG A 79 13.10 -6.42 -1.21
C ARG A 79 11.85 -7.28 -1.26
N ARG A 80 11.96 -8.51 -1.78
CA ARG A 80 10.83 -9.43 -1.90
C ARG A 80 10.20 -9.74 -0.54
N VAL A 81 11.03 -10.02 0.46
CA VAL A 81 10.56 -10.34 1.82
C VAL A 81 9.91 -9.13 2.48
N GLY A 82 10.48 -7.93 2.29
CA GLY A 82 9.89 -6.70 2.84
C GLY A 82 8.51 -6.40 2.24
N LEU A 83 8.36 -6.49 0.91
CA LEU A 83 7.08 -6.27 0.23
C LEU A 83 6.03 -7.30 0.63
N GLN A 84 6.38 -8.59 0.67
CA GLN A 84 5.46 -9.64 1.12
C GLN A 84 4.96 -9.39 2.54
N TYR A 85 5.85 -9.00 3.44
CA TYR A 85 5.48 -8.68 4.81
C TYR A 85 4.55 -7.49 4.91
N GLY A 86 4.83 -6.41 4.16
CA GLY A 86 3.98 -5.22 4.15
C GLY A 86 2.58 -5.47 3.60
N TYR A 87 2.46 -6.23 2.50
CA TYR A 87 1.15 -6.60 1.96
C TYR A 87 0.39 -7.57 2.85
N SER A 88 1.06 -8.55 3.46
CA SER A 88 0.42 -9.44 4.44
C SER A 88 -0.14 -8.68 5.63
N LEU A 89 0.62 -7.70 6.12
CA LEU A 89 0.18 -6.86 7.24
C LEU A 89 -1.01 -5.97 6.84
N ALA A 90 -1.04 -5.48 5.59
CA ALA A 90 -2.17 -4.72 5.05
C ALA A 90 -3.43 -5.57 4.95
N ILE A 91 -3.32 -6.83 4.53
CA ILE A 91 -4.45 -7.76 4.48
C ILE A 91 -5.01 -7.98 5.89
N VAL A 92 -4.14 -8.26 6.86
CA VAL A 92 -4.56 -8.43 8.27
C VAL A 92 -5.20 -7.15 8.80
N GLY A 93 -4.63 -5.99 8.52
CA GLY A 93 -5.19 -4.69 8.90
C GLY A 93 -6.58 -4.44 8.29
N GLY A 94 -6.75 -4.75 7.00
CA GLY A 94 -8.02 -4.63 6.30
C GLY A 94 -9.10 -5.56 6.87
N LEU A 95 -8.76 -6.81 7.14
CA LEU A 95 -9.67 -7.78 7.79
C LEU A 95 -10.06 -7.34 9.19
N LEU A 96 -9.10 -6.82 9.96
CA LEU A 96 -9.33 -6.30 11.29
C LEU A 96 -10.26 -5.07 11.26
N ALA A 97 -10.04 -4.15 10.32
CA ALA A 97 -10.92 -3.00 10.13
C ALA A 97 -12.34 -3.42 9.74
N GLY A 98 -12.49 -4.37 8.81
CA GLY A 98 -13.79 -4.92 8.44
C GLY A 98 -14.51 -5.60 9.60
N PHE A 99 -13.80 -6.38 10.42
CA PHE A 99 -14.35 -6.99 11.63
C PHE A 99 -14.75 -5.95 12.67
N ALA A 100 -13.98 -4.88 12.81
CA ALA A 100 -14.25 -3.79 13.74
C ALA A 100 -15.57 -3.07 13.43
N VAL A 101 -15.91 -2.89 12.15
CA VAL A 101 -17.20 -2.32 11.71
C VAL A 101 -18.35 -3.18 12.22
N ASN A 102 -18.26 -4.50 12.06
CA ASN A 102 -19.30 -5.42 12.53
C ASN A 102 -19.47 -5.42 14.07
N ARG A 103 -18.43 -5.02 14.81
CA ARG A 103 -18.45 -4.91 16.28
C ARG A 103 -18.69 -3.48 16.78
N SER A 104 -18.87 -2.52 15.88
CA SER A 104 -18.99 -1.08 16.20
C SER A 104 -17.86 -0.58 17.13
N SER A 105 -16.65 -1.12 16.96
CA SER A 105 -15.50 -0.84 17.82
C SER A 105 -14.53 0.13 17.13
N LEU A 106 -14.58 1.40 17.54
CA LEU A 106 -13.74 2.46 17.01
C LEU A 106 -12.24 2.16 17.22
N LEU A 107 -11.85 1.65 18.39
CA LEU A 107 -10.46 1.33 18.70
C LEU A 107 -9.90 0.26 17.77
N LEU A 108 -10.68 -0.81 17.56
CA LEU A 108 -10.27 -1.91 16.68
C LEU A 108 -10.16 -1.45 15.22
N PHE A 109 -11.08 -0.54 14.82
CA PHE A 109 -11.07 0.06 13.49
C PHE A 109 -9.82 0.91 13.24
N ILE A 110 -9.45 1.77 14.19
CA ILE A 110 -8.23 2.60 14.13
C ILE A 110 -6.98 1.72 14.04
N ILE A 111 -6.86 0.67 14.84
CA ILE A 111 -5.75 -0.29 14.78
C ILE A 111 -5.71 -0.98 13.41
N GLY A 112 -6.85 -1.40 12.88
CA GLY A 112 -6.95 -1.99 11.54
C GLY A 112 -6.48 -1.05 10.45
N LEU A 113 -6.92 0.21 10.45
CA LEU A 113 -6.49 1.24 9.50
C LEU A 113 -4.98 1.54 9.60
N PHE A 114 -4.43 1.56 10.80
CA PHE A 114 -3.00 1.76 11.01
C PHE A 114 -2.18 0.67 10.33
N PHE A 115 -2.53 -0.60 10.51
CA PHE A 115 -1.86 -1.71 9.84
C PHE A 115 -2.16 -1.76 8.33
N TYR A 116 -3.36 -1.37 7.91
CA TYR A 116 -3.72 -1.25 6.50
C TYR A 116 -2.83 -0.23 5.76
N GLY A 117 -2.37 0.83 6.45
CA GLY A 117 -1.39 1.79 5.95
C GLY A 117 -0.06 1.17 5.49
N SER A 118 0.29 -0.04 5.96
CA SER A 118 1.47 -0.79 5.48
C SER A 118 1.38 -1.15 4.00
N GLY A 119 0.17 -1.29 3.46
CA GLY A 119 -0.07 -1.50 2.02
C GLY A 119 0.37 -0.30 1.19
N GLN A 120 0.07 0.91 1.64
CA GLN A 120 0.53 2.15 1.02
C GLN A 120 2.06 2.26 1.07
N ALA A 121 2.66 1.96 2.22
CA ALA A 121 4.11 1.94 2.36
C ALA A 121 4.76 0.94 1.39
N SER A 122 4.21 -0.27 1.27
CA SER A 122 4.68 -1.29 0.32
C SER A 122 4.54 -0.84 -1.13
N ASN A 123 3.43 -0.18 -1.47
CA ASN A 123 3.19 0.37 -2.79
C ASN A 123 4.24 1.42 -3.17
N LEU A 124 4.53 2.38 -2.29
CA LEU A 124 5.58 3.37 -2.49
C LEU A 124 6.96 2.71 -2.65
N LEU A 125 7.30 1.76 -1.79
CA LEU A 125 8.59 1.06 -1.83
C LEU A 125 8.74 0.16 -3.07
N SER A 126 7.63 -0.35 -3.62
CA SER A 126 7.65 -1.15 -4.86
C SER A 126 8.06 -0.32 -6.09
N ARG A 127 7.69 0.96 -6.13
CA ARG A 127 8.12 1.89 -7.19
C ARG A 127 9.62 2.10 -7.19
N TYR A 128 10.23 2.26 -6.02
CA TYR A 128 11.69 2.37 -5.90
C TYR A 128 12.39 1.07 -6.33
N ALA A 129 11.77 -0.10 -6.06
CA ALA A 129 12.28 -1.37 -6.54
C ALA A 129 12.24 -1.50 -8.07
N ALA A 130 11.22 -0.96 -8.72
CA ALA A 130 11.11 -0.94 -10.17
C ALA A 130 12.17 -0.03 -10.82
N MET A 131 12.49 1.10 -10.18
CA MET A 131 13.53 2.03 -10.68
C MET A 131 14.93 1.43 -10.68
N ASP A 132 15.26 0.58 -9.71
CA ASP A 132 16.58 -0.06 -9.66
C ASP A 132 16.77 -1.12 -10.76
N LEU A 133 15.67 -1.63 -11.31
CA LEU A 133 15.68 -2.59 -12.43
C LEU A 133 15.63 -1.89 -13.80
N ALA A 134 15.32 -0.59 -13.84
CA ALA A 134 15.27 0.18 -15.06
C ALA A 134 16.69 0.60 -15.50
N ALA A 135 16.96 0.53 -16.82
CA ALA A 135 18.19 1.03 -17.40
C ALA A 135 18.33 2.55 -17.14
N PRO A 136 19.56 3.10 -17.06
CA PRO A 136 19.81 4.50 -16.74
C PRO A 136 18.98 5.49 -17.55
N ASP A 137 18.72 5.21 -18.81
CA ASP A 137 17.99 6.06 -19.75
C ASP A 137 16.48 6.07 -19.54
N GLN A 138 15.94 5.12 -18.78
CA GLN A 138 14.49 4.94 -18.56
C GLN A 138 14.06 5.32 -17.13
N ARG A 139 14.99 5.74 -16.28
CA ARG A 139 14.69 6.10 -14.87
C ARG A 139 13.73 7.27 -14.74
N SER A 140 13.78 8.23 -15.66
CA SER A 140 12.89 9.39 -15.67
C SER A 140 11.45 9.02 -16.05
N GLN A 141 11.25 8.05 -16.93
CA GLN A 141 9.93 7.55 -17.34
C GLN A 141 9.29 6.64 -16.28
N ALA A 142 10.09 6.00 -15.43
CA ALA A 142 9.59 5.17 -14.34
C ALA A 142 9.09 5.99 -13.14
N MET A 143 9.36 7.31 -13.12
CA MET A 143 8.93 8.24 -12.06
C MET A 143 7.63 9.01 -12.40
N SER A 144 7.24 9.07 -13.66
CA SER A 144 6.00 9.73 -14.11
C SER A 144 4.83 8.76 -14.15
#